data_9549b60d320d027561eee9ba2690653e
#
_entry.id   9549b60d320d027561eee9ba2690653e
#
_cell.length_a   1.000
_cell.length_b   1.000
_cell.length_c   1.000
_cell.angle_alpha   90.00
_cell.angle_beta   90.00
_cell.angle_gamma   90.00
#
_symmetry.space_group_name_H-M   'P 1'
#
loop_
_entity.id
_entity.type
_entity.pdbx_description
1 polymer ?
#
loop_
_entity_poly.entity_id
_entity_poly.type
_entity_poly.pdbx_seq_one_letter_code
_entity_poly.pdbx_strand_id
1 'polypeptide(L)'
;MNKERVLVVDDEQLNLFIIEEFLEQEDVELEMHSDPLAAWTSLIAPDSNFSLVVLDRMMPELDGMEFLRRMKREARFADIPVIMQTAASSPDQVREGLEAGAYYYLTKPYEPEALISIVRVAMEDRRTRSQLRTRAARLEEAQKLISTVEYRFVTMDDITSLVPVLASMCPVPDVVALGLSDLMVNAVEHGNLGVTYQEKSSLKWEGDWEGEINRRLSLPEFCDRFATIRLERDAGSVVFTITDQGDGFDWHKFLTFDPERAFDPNGRGIAMAKMMSFSSLEYIGNGNVVVATVATV
;
A
#
# COMPACT_ATOMS: atom_id res chain seq x y z
N MET A 1 5.99 -25.71 16.63
CA MET A 1 5.83 -24.26 16.38
C MET A 1 6.26 -23.58 17.65
N ASN A 2 7.04 -22.51 17.60
CA ASN A 2 7.32 -21.75 18.85
C ASN A 2 6.01 -21.11 19.32
N LYS A 3 5.75 -21.23 20.63
CA LYS A 3 4.62 -20.54 21.27
C LYS A 3 4.80 -19.01 21.09
N GLU A 4 3.70 -18.30 20.99
CA GLU A 4 3.75 -16.83 20.94
C GLU A 4 3.97 -16.27 22.35
N ARG A 5 4.88 -15.31 22.48
CA ARG A 5 5.22 -14.71 23.77
C ARG A 5 4.33 -13.51 24.07
N VAL A 6 3.79 -13.50 25.27
CA VAL A 6 2.95 -12.41 25.79
C VAL A 6 3.65 -11.81 27.00
N LEU A 7 3.91 -10.51 26.94
CA LEU A 7 4.44 -9.73 28.07
C LEU A 7 3.26 -9.27 28.92
N VAL A 8 3.30 -9.59 30.21
CA VAL A 8 2.30 -9.15 31.18
C VAL A 8 2.97 -8.26 32.24
N VAL A 9 2.44 -7.06 32.41
CA VAL A 9 3.02 -6.06 33.32
C VAL A 9 1.91 -5.54 34.25
N ASP A 10 2.04 -5.79 35.53
CA ASP A 10 1.12 -5.34 36.58
C ASP A 10 1.86 -5.35 37.91
N ASP A 11 1.86 -4.24 38.65
CA ASP A 11 2.61 -4.11 39.91
C ASP A 11 2.03 -4.95 41.06
N GLU A 12 0.79 -5.41 40.94
CA GLU A 12 0.15 -6.31 41.87
C GLU A 12 0.38 -7.79 41.48
N GLN A 13 1.15 -8.50 42.31
CA GLN A 13 1.43 -9.94 42.12
C GLN A 13 0.17 -10.80 41.96
N LEU A 14 -0.92 -10.42 42.68
CA LEU A 14 -2.19 -11.15 42.59
C LEU A 14 -2.79 -11.06 41.16
N ASN A 15 -2.72 -9.91 40.54
CA ASN A 15 -3.22 -9.72 39.17
C ASN A 15 -2.41 -10.56 38.17
N LEU A 16 -1.09 -10.62 38.32
CA LEU A 16 -0.23 -11.47 37.50
C LEU A 16 -0.64 -12.94 37.60
N PHE A 17 -0.85 -13.42 38.83
CA PHE A 17 -1.29 -14.81 39.07
C PHE A 17 -2.67 -15.09 38.45
N ILE A 18 -3.62 -14.18 38.56
CA ILE A 18 -4.95 -14.31 37.94
C ILE A 18 -4.84 -14.39 36.41
N ILE A 19 -4.01 -13.56 35.79
CA ILE A 19 -3.80 -13.57 34.34
C ILE A 19 -3.13 -14.87 33.89
N GLU A 20 -2.16 -15.36 34.64
CA GLU A 20 -1.51 -16.65 34.42
C GLU A 20 -2.53 -17.79 34.40
N GLU A 21 -3.39 -17.87 35.44
CA GLU A 21 -4.46 -18.87 35.52
C GLU A 21 -5.44 -18.78 34.35
N PHE A 22 -5.85 -17.57 33.98
CA PHE A 22 -6.78 -17.35 32.87
C PHE A 22 -6.21 -17.78 31.52
N LEU A 23 -4.91 -17.60 31.30
CA LEU A 23 -4.24 -17.92 30.04
C LEU A 23 -3.51 -19.26 30.05
N GLU A 24 -3.60 -20.05 31.11
CA GLU A 24 -2.91 -21.35 31.27
C GLU A 24 -3.19 -22.32 30.10
N GLN A 25 -4.43 -22.32 29.60
CA GLN A 25 -4.86 -23.22 28.53
C GLN A 25 -4.64 -22.66 27.13
N GLU A 26 -4.16 -21.43 27.01
CA GLU A 26 -3.85 -20.83 25.74
C GLU A 26 -2.45 -21.24 25.24
N ASP A 27 -2.27 -21.34 23.95
CA ASP A 27 -0.98 -21.71 23.34
C ASP A 27 -0.02 -20.52 23.27
N VAL A 28 0.26 -19.94 24.46
CA VAL A 28 1.13 -18.78 24.66
C VAL A 28 2.22 -19.08 25.68
N GLU A 29 3.30 -18.33 25.64
CA GLU A 29 4.35 -18.27 26.65
C GLU A 29 4.25 -16.91 27.34
N LEU A 30 3.98 -16.93 28.64
CA LEU A 30 3.84 -15.71 29.44
C LEU A 30 5.18 -15.30 30.02
N GLU A 31 5.53 -14.03 29.86
CA GLU A 31 6.60 -13.37 30.60
C GLU A 31 5.99 -12.27 31.44
N MET A 32 6.09 -12.39 32.76
CA MET A 32 5.38 -11.56 33.72
C MET A 32 6.33 -10.72 34.55
N HIS A 33 6.02 -9.44 34.70
CA HIS A 33 6.80 -8.49 35.47
C HIS A 33 5.92 -7.66 36.38
N SER A 34 6.28 -7.61 37.68
CA SER A 34 5.70 -6.67 38.63
C SER A 34 6.42 -5.32 38.68
N ASP A 35 7.59 -5.23 38.04
CA ASP A 35 8.38 -4.00 37.86
C ASP A 35 8.29 -3.56 36.39
N PRO A 36 7.68 -2.40 36.08
CA PRO A 36 7.55 -1.90 34.74
C PRO A 36 8.89 -1.54 34.08
N LEU A 37 9.94 -1.22 34.84
CA LEU A 37 11.27 -0.96 34.31
C LEU A 37 11.96 -2.25 33.90
N ALA A 38 11.80 -3.33 34.66
CA ALA A 38 12.27 -4.66 34.26
C ALA A 38 11.54 -5.15 33.01
N ALA A 39 10.20 -4.96 32.94
CA ALA A 39 9.41 -5.25 31.74
C ALA A 39 9.88 -4.48 30.51
N TRP A 40 10.18 -3.20 30.69
CA TRP A 40 10.73 -2.38 29.60
C TRP A 40 12.09 -2.91 29.13
N THR A 41 12.96 -3.27 30.06
CA THR A 41 14.28 -3.84 29.74
C THR A 41 14.15 -5.15 28.94
N SER A 42 13.21 -6.03 29.34
CA SER A 42 12.92 -7.25 28.61
C SER A 42 12.36 -6.97 27.20
N LEU A 43 11.44 -6.00 27.09
CA LEU A 43 10.84 -5.62 25.80
C LEU A 43 11.89 -5.11 24.80
N ILE A 44 12.85 -4.28 25.22
CA ILE A 44 13.85 -3.70 24.35
C ILE A 44 15.04 -4.63 24.08
N ALA A 45 15.14 -5.78 24.70
CA ALA A 45 16.21 -6.75 24.48
C ALA A 45 16.34 -7.09 22.98
N PRO A 46 17.55 -7.31 22.44
CA PRO A 46 17.77 -7.55 21.01
C PRO A 46 16.99 -8.76 20.46
N ASP A 47 16.80 -9.77 21.27
CA ASP A 47 16.14 -11.04 20.98
C ASP A 47 14.67 -11.07 21.41
N SER A 48 14.12 -9.96 21.91
CA SER A 48 12.72 -9.88 22.30
C SER A 48 11.79 -10.07 21.08
N ASN A 49 10.79 -10.92 21.23
CA ASN A 49 9.85 -11.30 20.17
C ASN A 49 8.41 -11.40 20.67
N PHE A 50 8.00 -10.49 21.53
CA PHE A 50 6.64 -10.47 22.09
C PHE A 50 5.60 -10.25 20.99
N SER A 51 4.50 -11.00 21.12
CA SER A 51 3.36 -10.96 20.20
C SER A 51 2.21 -10.10 20.72
N LEU A 52 2.18 -9.86 22.01
CA LEU A 52 1.14 -9.10 22.71
C LEU A 52 1.72 -8.55 24.01
N VAL A 53 1.19 -7.42 24.46
CA VAL A 53 1.45 -6.89 25.81
C VAL A 53 0.11 -6.72 26.52
N VAL A 54 0.00 -7.26 27.74
CA VAL A 54 -1.07 -6.99 28.69
C VAL A 54 -0.47 -6.07 29.76
N LEU A 55 -1.02 -4.88 29.91
CA LEU A 55 -0.37 -3.78 30.63
C LEU A 55 -1.33 -3.12 31.61
N ASP A 56 -1.00 -3.12 32.90
CA ASP A 56 -1.74 -2.30 33.85
C ASP A 56 -1.51 -0.81 33.61
N ARG A 57 -2.54 -0.02 33.82
CA ARG A 57 -2.47 1.42 33.65
C ARG A 57 -1.74 2.12 34.80
N MET A 58 -1.99 1.69 36.02
CA MET A 58 -1.61 2.42 37.23
C MET A 58 -0.46 1.71 37.94
N MET A 59 0.75 1.95 37.50
CA MET A 59 1.96 1.37 38.09
C MET A 59 2.89 2.47 38.63
N PRO A 60 3.65 2.19 39.71
CA PRO A 60 4.66 3.11 40.22
C PRO A 60 5.84 3.24 39.20
N GLU A 61 6.61 4.31 39.33
CA GLU A 61 7.84 4.61 38.54
C GLU A 61 7.61 4.85 37.06
N LEU A 62 6.95 3.92 36.36
CA LEU A 62 6.60 4.03 34.94
C LEU A 62 5.14 3.62 34.76
N ASP A 63 4.24 4.57 34.62
CA ASP A 63 2.83 4.28 34.39
C ASP A 63 2.57 3.64 33.02
N GLY A 64 1.48 2.87 32.91
CA GLY A 64 1.16 2.13 31.70
C GLY A 64 0.92 3.00 30.48
N MET A 65 0.45 4.24 30.64
CA MET A 65 0.26 5.16 29.52
C MET A 65 1.60 5.65 28.96
N GLU A 66 2.56 5.94 29.82
CA GLU A 66 3.90 6.31 29.39
C GLU A 66 4.63 5.12 28.76
N PHE A 67 4.49 3.92 29.34
CA PHE A 67 4.99 2.67 28.76
C PHE A 67 4.45 2.47 27.33
N LEU A 68 3.12 2.58 27.17
CA LEU A 68 2.45 2.48 25.88
C LEU A 68 2.99 3.51 24.86
N ARG A 69 3.07 4.79 25.27
CA ARG A 69 3.57 5.87 24.38
C ARG A 69 5.01 5.64 23.94
N ARG A 70 5.89 5.20 24.85
CA ARG A 70 7.27 4.84 24.51
C ARG A 70 7.32 3.70 23.51
N MET A 71 6.55 2.65 23.77
CA MET A 71 6.46 1.47 22.91
C MET A 71 5.98 1.83 21.49
N LYS A 72 4.96 2.69 21.37
CA LYS A 72 4.38 3.07 20.08
C LYS A 72 5.26 4.04 19.27
N ARG A 73 6.22 4.73 19.90
CA ARG A 73 7.21 5.55 19.21
C ARG A 73 8.34 4.73 18.57
N GLU A 74 8.58 3.53 19.06
CA GLU A 74 9.60 2.63 18.54
C GLU A 74 9.04 1.78 17.40
N ALA A 75 9.56 1.95 16.18
CA ALA A 75 9.09 1.25 14.99
C ALA A 75 9.07 -0.29 15.18
N ARG A 76 10.01 -0.83 15.96
CA ARG A 76 10.12 -2.26 16.27
C ARG A 76 8.90 -2.79 17.04
N PHE A 77 8.28 -1.96 17.87
CA PHE A 77 7.20 -2.37 18.78
C PHE A 77 5.84 -1.77 18.44
N ALA A 78 5.80 -0.82 17.51
CA ALA A 78 4.58 -0.08 17.17
C ALA A 78 3.40 -0.99 16.81
N ASP A 79 3.69 -2.12 16.15
CA ASP A 79 2.67 -3.07 15.70
C ASP A 79 2.26 -4.14 16.72
N ILE A 80 2.96 -4.23 17.87
CA ILE A 80 2.59 -5.17 18.92
C ILE A 80 1.30 -4.65 19.57
N PRO A 81 0.20 -5.42 19.58
CA PRO A 81 -1.03 -5.00 20.26
C PRO A 81 -0.79 -4.89 21.75
N VAL A 82 -1.41 -3.88 22.38
CA VAL A 82 -1.36 -3.64 23.82
C VAL A 82 -2.78 -3.65 24.37
N ILE A 83 -3.07 -4.57 25.28
CA ILE A 83 -4.31 -4.60 26.06
C ILE A 83 -4.05 -3.87 27.37
N MET A 84 -4.66 -2.70 27.52
CA MET A 84 -4.56 -1.92 28.76
C MET A 84 -5.56 -2.43 29.78
N GLN A 85 -5.14 -2.60 31.05
CA GLN A 85 -6.02 -2.91 32.17
C GLN A 85 -6.17 -1.71 33.09
N THR A 86 -7.35 -1.52 33.65
CA THR A 86 -7.62 -0.40 34.58
C THR A 86 -8.72 -0.71 35.60
N ALA A 87 -8.56 -0.26 36.80
CA ALA A 87 -9.58 -0.38 37.87
C ALA A 87 -10.75 0.62 37.70
N ALA A 88 -10.50 1.75 36.96
CA ALA A 88 -11.53 2.76 36.72
C ALA A 88 -11.43 3.21 35.26
N SER A 89 -12.53 3.20 34.53
CA SER A 89 -12.60 3.66 33.14
C SER A 89 -13.59 4.82 33.03
N SER A 90 -13.11 6.06 33.16
CA SER A 90 -13.89 7.14 32.58
C SER A 90 -13.84 7.04 31.06
N PRO A 91 -14.90 7.42 30.33
CA PRO A 91 -14.88 7.44 28.85
C PRO A 91 -13.69 8.21 28.28
N ASP A 92 -13.24 9.27 28.96
CA ASP A 92 -12.09 10.09 28.54
C ASP A 92 -10.77 9.32 28.67
N GLN A 93 -10.59 8.52 29.72
CA GLN A 93 -9.39 7.71 29.91
C GLN A 93 -9.29 6.56 28.91
N VAL A 94 -10.41 5.94 28.57
CA VAL A 94 -10.46 4.91 27.51
C VAL A 94 -10.10 5.52 26.16
N ARG A 95 -10.68 6.68 25.85
CA ARG A 95 -10.37 7.42 24.62
C ARG A 95 -8.89 7.78 24.54
N GLU A 96 -8.32 8.35 25.61
CA GLU A 96 -6.89 8.69 25.67
C GLU A 96 -6.00 7.48 25.37
N GLY A 97 -6.31 6.33 25.94
CA GLY A 97 -5.53 5.11 25.71
C GLY A 97 -5.63 4.57 24.29
N LEU A 98 -6.81 4.59 23.69
CA LEU A 98 -7.01 4.19 22.30
C LEU A 98 -6.30 5.16 21.34
N GLU A 99 -6.37 6.46 21.60
CA GLU A 99 -5.64 7.49 20.83
C GLU A 99 -4.11 7.34 20.95
N ALA A 100 -3.64 6.89 22.13
CA ALA A 100 -2.23 6.57 22.35
C ALA A 100 -1.77 5.26 21.68
N GLY A 101 -2.69 4.48 21.10
CA GLY A 101 -2.40 3.27 20.34
C GLY A 101 -2.62 1.96 21.10
N ALA A 102 -3.37 1.96 22.21
CA ALA A 102 -3.84 0.73 22.81
C ALA A 102 -4.75 -0.02 21.83
N TYR A 103 -4.61 -1.34 21.78
CA TYR A 103 -5.47 -2.20 20.98
C TYR A 103 -6.86 -2.35 21.62
N TYR A 104 -6.87 -2.52 22.95
CA TYR A 104 -8.07 -2.66 23.73
C TYR A 104 -7.89 -2.14 25.15
N TYR A 105 -9.02 -1.82 25.80
CA TYR A 105 -9.09 -1.39 27.18
C TYR A 105 -9.98 -2.34 27.98
N LEU A 106 -9.43 -3.01 28.98
CA LEU A 106 -10.12 -3.98 29.83
C LEU A 106 -10.30 -3.44 31.25
N THR A 107 -11.54 -3.30 31.69
CA THR A 107 -11.84 -2.76 33.02
C THR A 107 -11.89 -3.86 34.05
N LYS A 108 -11.10 -3.74 35.13
CA LYS A 108 -11.11 -4.64 36.29
C LYS A 108 -12.33 -4.36 37.19
N PRO A 109 -13.01 -5.39 37.77
CA PRO A 109 -12.76 -6.81 37.53
C PRO A 109 -13.37 -7.28 36.21
N TYR A 110 -12.75 -8.27 35.59
CA TYR A 110 -13.21 -8.88 34.33
C TYR A 110 -13.25 -10.40 34.45
N GLU A 111 -14.12 -11.02 33.66
CA GLU A 111 -14.23 -12.47 33.60
C GLU A 111 -13.14 -13.07 32.72
N PRO A 112 -12.69 -14.34 32.96
CA PRO A 112 -11.66 -15.01 32.19
C PRO A 112 -11.90 -14.96 30.69
N GLU A 113 -13.16 -15.23 30.27
CA GLU A 113 -13.58 -15.29 28.91
C GLU A 113 -13.36 -13.96 28.16
N ALA A 114 -13.48 -12.84 28.86
CA ALA A 114 -13.24 -11.52 28.28
C ALA A 114 -11.77 -11.33 27.93
N LEU A 115 -10.85 -11.63 28.84
CA LEU A 115 -9.41 -11.55 28.60
C LEU A 115 -8.98 -12.51 27.48
N ILE A 116 -9.38 -13.78 27.59
CA ILE A 116 -9.05 -14.82 26.60
C ILE A 116 -9.50 -14.41 25.20
N SER A 117 -10.75 -13.94 25.07
CA SER A 117 -11.30 -13.54 23.79
C SER A 117 -10.52 -12.38 23.16
N ILE A 118 -10.19 -11.35 23.95
CA ILE A 118 -9.44 -10.19 23.47
C ILE A 118 -8.01 -10.57 23.09
N VAL A 119 -7.33 -11.40 23.89
CA VAL A 119 -5.98 -11.91 23.61
C VAL A 119 -5.97 -12.66 22.29
N ARG A 120 -6.90 -13.59 22.07
CA ARG A 120 -7.01 -14.37 20.82
C ARG A 120 -7.21 -13.46 19.60
N VAL A 121 -8.14 -12.52 19.68
CA VAL A 121 -8.43 -11.58 18.57
C VAL A 121 -7.22 -10.69 18.28
N ALA A 122 -6.58 -10.14 19.32
CA ALA A 122 -5.40 -9.29 19.15
C ALA A 122 -4.22 -10.03 18.50
N MET A 123 -4.00 -11.29 18.87
CA MET A 123 -2.95 -12.13 18.31
C MET A 123 -3.26 -12.52 16.85
N GLU A 124 -4.51 -12.86 16.53
CA GLU A 124 -4.93 -13.19 15.16
C GLU A 124 -4.79 -11.97 14.22
N ASP A 125 -5.22 -10.80 14.65
CA ASP A 125 -5.02 -9.55 13.91
C ASP A 125 -3.54 -9.27 13.62
N ARG A 126 -2.68 -9.46 14.63
CA ARG A 126 -1.24 -9.29 14.47
C ARG A 126 -0.66 -10.30 13.46
N ARG A 127 -1.05 -11.58 13.57
CA ARG A 127 -0.63 -12.62 12.62
C ARG A 127 -1.01 -12.26 11.19
N THR A 128 -2.25 -11.85 11.01
CA THR A 128 -2.77 -11.46 9.69
C THR A 128 -2.01 -10.27 9.11
N ARG A 129 -1.79 -9.21 9.90
CA ARG A 129 -1.00 -8.04 9.47
C ARG A 129 0.45 -8.41 9.14
N SER A 130 1.08 -9.24 9.96
CA SER A 130 2.46 -9.70 9.74
C SER A 130 2.58 -10.54 8.47
N GLN A 131 1.62 -11.44 8.21
CA GLN A 131 1.57 -12.24 6.99
C GLN A 131 1.38 -11.38 5.74
N LEU A 132 0.49 -10.40 5.79
CA LEU A 132 0.26 -9.47 4.67
C LEU A 132 1.53 -8.66 4.36
N ARG A 133 2.21 -8.12 5.40
CA ARG A 133 3.48 -7.42 5.22
C ARG A 133 4.58 -8.31 4.63
N THR A 134 4.70 -9.53 5.13
CA THR A 134 5.67 -10.48 4.59
C THR A 134 5.38 -10.81 3.13
N ARG A 135 4.10 -10.98 2.76
CA ARG A 135 3.71 -11.20 1.37
C ARG A 135 4.02 -9.98 0.49
N ALA A 136 3.69 -8.77 0.96
CA ALA A 136 4.00 -7.53 0.24
C ALA A 136 5.51 -7.39 0.01
N ALA A 137 6.33 -7.56 1.05
CA ALA A 137 7.79 -7.49 0.93
C ALA A 137 8.36 -8.55 -0.05
N ARG A 138 7.81 -9.78 -0.04
CA ARG A 138 8.22 -10.82 -1.00
C ARG A 138 7.83 -10.47 -2.43
N LEU A 139 6.68 -9.84 -2.64
CA LEU A 139 6.26 -9.38 -3.97
C LEU A 139 7.17 -8.27 -4.47
N GLU A 140 7.52 -7.30 -3.62
CA GLU A 140 8.47 -6.24 -3.95
C GLU A 140 9.86 -6.81 -4.31
N GLU A 141 10.36 -7.78 -3.56
CA GLU A 141 11.62 -8.46 -3.89
C GLU A 141 11.52 -9.23 -5.21
N ALA A 142 10.42 -9.94 -5.46
CA ALA A 142 10.19 -10.65 -6.72
C ALA A 142 10.12 -9.68 -7.92
N GLN A 143 9.51 -8.50 -7.75
CA GLN A 143 9.48 -7.47 -8.79
C GLN A 143 10.88 -6.99 -9.19
N LYS A 144 11.82 -6.94 -8.24
CA LYS A 144 13.22 -6.56 -8.54
C LYS A 144 13.94 -7.58 -9.42
N LEU A 145 13.47 -8.82 -9.45
CA LEU A 145 14.03 -9.90 -10.28
C LEU A 145 13.44 -9.93 -11.70
N ILE A 146 12.43 -9.13 -11.99
CA ILE A 146 11.84 -9.06 -13.32
C ILE A 146 12.80 -8.32 -14.24
N SER A 147 13.27 -9.00 -15.27
CA SER A 147 14.06 -8.41 -16.37
C SER A 147 13.17 -7.99 -17.55
N THR A 148 12.11 -8.76 -17.80
CA THR A 148 11.15 -8.47 -18.87
C THR A 148 9.77 -8.95 -18.44
N VAL A 149 8.77 -8.15 -18.72
CA VAL A 149 7.36 -8.53 -18.57
C VAL A 149 6.53 -7.85 -19.62
N GLU A 150 5.50 -8.54 -20.12
CA GLU A 150 4.56 -8.00 -21.11
C GLU A 150 3.13 -8.25 -20.65
N TYR A 151 2.30 -7.21 -20.76
CA TYR A 151 0.88 -7.27 -20.47
C TYR A 151 0.07 -6.86 -21.68
N ARG A 152 -1.12 -7.46 -21.83
CA ARG A 152 -2.18 -6.99 -22.73
C ARG A 152 -3.18 -6.22 -21.92
N PHE A 153 -3.70 -5.14 -22.48
CA PHE A 153 -4.74 -4.34 -21.85
C PHE A 153 -5.71 -3.82 -22.91
N VAL A 154 -6.96 -3.64 -22.53
CA VAL A 154 -8.07 -3.26 -23.40
C VAL A 154 -8.85 -2.09 -22.82
N THR A 155 -9.04 -2.09 -21.50
CA THR A 155 -9.94 -1.16 -20.79
C THR A 155 -9.18 -0.13 -19.95
N MET A 156 -9.88 0.90 -19.50
CA MET A 156 -9.34 1.88 -18.54
C MET A 156 -9.09 1.24 -17.17
N ASP A 157 -9.87 0.23 -16.79
CA ASP A 157 -9.67 -0.52 -15.54
C ASP A 157 -8.38 -1.35 -15.57
N ASP A 158 -8.04 -1.93 -16.74
CA ASP A 158 -6.76 -2.60 -16.93
C ASP A 158 -5.60 -1.62 -16.71
N ILE A 159 -5.70 -0.42 -17.28
CA ILE A 159 -4.68 0.63 -17.13
C ILE A 159 -4.53 1.02 -15.65
N THR A 160 -5.65 1.28 -14.97
CA THR A 160 -5.66 1.63 -13.55
C THR A 160 -5.00 0.54 -12.68
N SER A 161 -5.15 -0.71 -13.05
CA SER A 161 -4.56 -1.85 -12.36
C SER A 161 -3.06 -2.03 -12.68
N LEU A 162 -2.64 -1.83 -13.92
CA LEU A 162 -1.27 -2.07 -14.39
C LEU A 162 -0.30 -0.93 -14.06
N VAL A 163 -0.74 0.32 -14.16
CA VAL A 163 0.13 1.50 -13.98
C VAL A 163 0.85 1.50 -12.62
N PRO A 164 0.19 1.28 -11.46
CA PRO A 164 0.88 1.24 -10.17
C PRO A 164 1.92 0.12 -10.09
N VAL A 165 1.62 -1.05 -10.65
CA VAL A 165 2.52 -2.21 -10.66
C VAL A 165 3.77 -1.92 -11.47
N LEU A 166 3.62 -1.39 -12.68
CA LEU A 166 4.72 -1.08 -13.59
C LEU A 166 5.58 0.08 -13.06
N ALA A 167 4.93 1.14 -12.58
CA ALA A 167 5.61 2.30 -12.02
C ALA A 167 6.42 1.96 -10.75
N SER A 168 5.94 1.03 -9.92
CA SER A 168 6.66 0.58 -8.70
C SER A 168 8.03 -0.03 -8.99
N MET A 169 8.28 -0.42 -10.24
CA MET A 169 9.57 -0.95 -10.70
C MET A 169 10.59 0.17 -11.04
N CYS A 170 10.22 1.44 -10.91
CA CYS A 170 11.04 2.60 -11.23
C CYS A 170 11.44 3.38 -9.97
N PRO A 171 12.52 4.20 -10.03
CA PRO A 171 13.02 4.96 -8.87
C PRO A 171 12.03 5.99 -8.31
N VAL A 172 11.19 6.59 -9.16
CA VAL A 172 10.21 7.63 -8.78
C VAL A 172 8.82 7.20 -9.30
N PRO A 173 8.15 6.26 -8.60
CA PRO A 173 6.92 5.63 -9.07
C PRO A 173 5.80 6.61 -9.44
N ASP A 174 5.53 7.60 -8.59
CA ASP A 174 4.41 8.53 -8.78
C ASP A 174 4.54 9.34 -10.07
N VAL A 175 5.76 9.79 -10.39
CA VAL A 175 6.04 10.55 -11.60
C VAL A 175 5.92 9.69 -12.85
N VAL A 176 6.42 8.46 -12.79
CA VAL A 176 6.34 7.49 -13.90
C VAL A 176 4.90 7.04 -14.13
N ALA A 177 4.13 6.86 -13.07
CA ALA A 177 2.72 6.47 -13.15
C ALA A 177 1.89 7.47 -13.97
N LEU A 178 2.12 8.77 -13.79
CA LEU A 178 1.43 9.81 -14.57
C LEU A 178 1.71 9.67 -16.08
N GLY A 179 2.99 9.54 -16.45
CA GLY A 179 3.37 9.40 -17.85
C GLY A 179 2.89 8.08 -18.46
N LEU A 180 2.98 6.95 -17.73
CA LEU A 180 2.47 5.67 -18.22
C LEU A 180 0.96 5.72 -18.43
N SER A 181 0.21 6.31 -17.49
CA SER A 181 -1.25 6.48 -17.62
C SER A 181 -1.60 7.24 -18.91
N ASP A 182 -0.95 8.38 -19.18
CA ASP A 182 -1.20 9.16 -20.37
C ASP A 182 -0.91 8.36 -21.65
N LEU A 183 0.22 7.64 -21.70
CA LEU A 183 0.59 6.86 -22.90
C LEU A 183 -0.33 5.66 -23.10
N MET A 184 -0.68 4.92 -22.04
CA MET A 184 -1.56 3.75 -22.13
C MET A 184 -2.99 4.14 -22.49
N VAL A 185 -3.51 5.23 -21.93
CA VAL A 185 -4.82 5.79 -22.28
C VAL A 185 -4.83 6.19 -23.77
N ASN A 186 -3.79 6.84 -24.28
CA ASN A 186 -3.70 7.20 -25.69
C ASN A 186 -3.69 5.96 -26.60
N ALA A 187 -3.01 4.88 -26.22
CA ALA A 187 -3.00 3.63 -26.97
C ALA A 187 -4.40 3.00 -27.10
N VAL A 188 -5.20 3.06 -26.04
CA VAL A 188 -6.61 2.57 -26.08
C VAL A 188 -7.50 3.53 -26.86
N GLU A 189 -7.55 4.81 -26.47
CA GLU A 189 -8.49 5.78 -27.04
C GLU A 189 -8.20 6.08 -28.50
N HIS A 190 -7.00 6.56 -28.78
CA HIS A 190 -6.62 7.03 -30.09
C HIS A 190 -6.16 5.89 -31.01
N GLY A 191 -5.38 4.94 -30.43
CA GLY A 191 -4.90 3.79 -31.16
C GLY A 191 -6.02 2.79 -31.45
N ASN A 192 -6.49 2.07 -30.44
CA ASN A 192 -7.40 0.94 -30.66
C ASN A 192 -8.82 1.37 -31.02
N LEU A 193 -9.36 2.43 -30.36
CA LEU A 193 -10.75 2.85 -30.52
C LEU A 193 -10.93 3.95 -31.57
N GLY A 194 -9.84 4.51 -32.10
CA GLY A 194 -9.88 5.53 -33.16
C GLY A 194 -10.58 6.83 -32.74
N VAL A 195 -10.58 7.17 -31.43
CA VAL A 195 -11.13 8.43 -30.95
C VAL A 195 -10.22 9.58 -31.38
N THR A 196 -10.74 10.50 -32.16
CA THR A 196 -9.95 11.65 -32.61
C THR A 196 -9.78 12.67 -31.49
N TYR A 197 -8.78 13.56 -31.63
CA TYR A 197 -8.54 14.66 -30.70
C TYR A 197 -9.79 15.56 -30.52
N GLN A 198 -10.47 15.88 -31.62
CA GLN A 198 -11.67 16.71 -31.60
C GLN A 198 -12.83 16.02 -30.89
N GLU A 199 -13.08 14.74 -31.20
CA GLU A 199 -14.10 13.94 -30.51
C GLU A 199 -13.84 13.89 -29.01
N LYS A 200 -12.60 13.61 -28.59
CA LYS A 200 -12.24 13.57 -27.17
C LYS A 200 -12.55 14.88 -26.45
N SER A 201 -12.26 16.01 -27.11
CA SER A 201 -12.53 17.32 -26.54
C SER A 201 -14.04 17.59 -26.38
N SER A 202 -14.85 17.22 -27.37
CA SER A 202 -16.32 17.35 -27.32
C SER A 202 -16.92 16.43 -26.24
N LEU A 203 -16.51 15.15 -26.23
CA LEU A 203 -16.98 14.16 -25.26
C LEU A 203 -16.67 14.54 -23.80
N LYS A 204 -15.48 15.09 -23.55
CA LYS A 204 -15.15 15.60 -22.21
C LYS A 204 -15.96 16.84 -21.82
N TRP A 205 -16.25 17.71 -22.76
CA TRP A 205 -17.09 18.87 -22.52
C TRP A 205 -18.53 18.48 -22.22
N GLU A 206 -19.05 17.45 -22.90
CA GLU A 206 -20.41 16.90 -22.73
C GLU A 206 -20.53 15.99 -21.49
N GLY A 207 -19.41 15.54 -20.94
CA GLY A 207 -19.38 14.61 -19.79
C GLY A 207 -19.68 13.15 -20.14
N ASP A 208 -19.64 12.78 -21.43
CA ASP A 208 -19.99 11.42 -21.93
C ASP A 208 -18.77 10.64 -22.46
N TRP A 209 -17.58 11.02 -22.08
CA TRP A 209 -16.36 10.37 -22.51
C TRP A 209 -16.31 8.88 -22.15
N GLU A 210 -16.62 8.51 -20.88
CA GLU A 210 -16.63 7.12 -20.43
C GLU A 210 -17.69 6.29 -21.17
N GLY A 211 -18.86 6.87 -21.40
CA GLY A 211 -19.95 6.24 -22.15
C GLY A 211 -19.54 5.86 -23.57
N GLU A 212 -18.90 6.79 -24.27
CA GLU A 212 -18.44 6.55 -25.65
C GLU A 212 -17.29 5.51 -25.71
N ILE A 213 -16.34 5.55 -24.78
CA ILE A 213 -15.28 4.54 -24.68
C ILE A 213 -15.89 3.14 -24.52
N ASN A 214 -16.79 2.97 -23.55
CA ASN A 214 -17.46 1.69 -23.28
C ASN A 214 -18.31 1.24 -24.47
N ARG A 215 -18.97 2.18 -25.15
CA ARG A 215 -19.73 1.88 -26.36
C ARG A 215 -18.82 1.35 -27.48
N ARG A 216 -17.69 2.01 -27.74
CA ARG A 216 -16.75 1.56 -28.79
C ARG A 216 -16.12 0.21 -28.45
N LEU A 217 -15.74 -0.04 -27.22
CA LEU A 217 -15.21 -1.33 -26.76
C LEU A 217 -16.16 -2.51 -27.06
N SER A 218 -17.47 -2.27 -27.14
CA SER A 218 -18.46 -3.30 -27.44
C SER A 218 -18.77 -3.47 -28.94
N LEU A 219 -18.22 -2.61 -29.81
CA LEU A 219 -18.45 -2.70 -31.25
C LEU A 219 -17.62 -3.81 -31.89
N PRO A 220 -18.15 -4.56 -32.88
CA PRO A 220 -17.45 -5.66 -33.54
C PRO A 220 -16.11 -5.27 -34.19
N GLU A 221 -15.95 -4.01 -34.59
CA GLU A 221 -14.72 -3.49 -35.21
C GLU A 221 -13.58 -3.21 -34.20
N PHE A 222 -13.89 -3.10 -32.90
CA PHE A 222 -12.93 -2.75 -31.86
C PHE A 222 -12.82 -3.79 -30.76
N CYS A 223 -13.81 -4.67 -30.57
CA CYS A 223 -13.90 -5.56 -29.40
C CYS A 223 -12.75 -6.57 -29.29
N ASP A 224 -12.09 -6.90 -30.41
CA ASP A 224 -10.95 -7.81 -30.43
C ASP A 224 -9.60 -7.08 -30.37
N ARG A 225 -9.60 -5.74 -30.39
CA ARG A 225 -8.38 -4.95 -30.31
C ARG A 225 -7.86 -4.87 -28.89
N PHE A 226 -6.56 -4.93 -28.74
CA PHE A 226 -5.85 -4.76 -27.49
C PHE A 226 -4.58 -3.94 -27.71
N ALA A 227 -4.08 -3.33 -26.65
CA ALA A 227 -2.73 -2.78 -26.62
C ALA A 227 -1.83 -3.68 -25.77
N THR A 228 -0.53 -3.58 -25.98
CA THR A 228 0.49 -4.26 -25.15
C THR A 228 1.39 -3.24 -24.51
N ILE A 229 1.83 -3.55 -23.30
CA ILE A 229 2.94 -2.85 -22.64
C ILE A 229 3.99 -3.85 -22.24
N ARG A 230 5.20 -3.66 -22.76
CA ARG A 230 6.37 -4.45 -22.43
C ARG A 230 7.34 -3.59 -21.62
N LEU A 231 7.73 -4.09 -20.47
CA LEU A 231 8.80 -3.54 -19.64
C LEU A 231 10.05 -4.39 -19.82
N GLU A 232 11.17 -3.72 -20.06
CA GLU A 232 12.50 -4.33 -20.07
C GLU A 232 13.39 -3.54 -19.11
N ARG A 233 14.08 -4.25 -18.22
CA ARG A 233 15.00 -3.66 -17.25
C ARG A 233 16.41 -4.14 -17.50
N ASP A 234 17.33 -3.21 -17.53
CA ASP A 234 18.77 -3.48 -17.50
C ASP A 234 19.44 -2.79 -16.30
N ALA A 235 20.80 -2.78 -16.28
CA ALA A 235 21.57 -2.24 -15.16
C ALA A 235 21.42 -0.72 -14.97
N GLY A 236 20.93 0.02 -15.94
CA GLY A 236 20.91 1.50 -15.94
C GLY A 236 19.56 2.12 -16.30
N SER A 237 18.60 1.32 -16.75
CA SER A 237 17.33 1.84 -17.22
C SER A 237 16.17 0.85 -17.11
N VAL A 238 14.96 1.40 -17.08
CA VAL A 238 13.70 0.67 -17.32
C VAL A 238 13.11 1.24 -18.61
N VAL A 239 12.85 0.37 -19.58
CA VAL A 239 12.29 0.72 -20.87
C VAL A 239 10.88 0.17 -20.98
N PHE A 240 9.92 1.02 -21.30
CA PHE A 240 8.54 0.66 -21.59
C PHE A 240 8.29 0.78 -23.08
N THR A 241 7.81 -0.29 -23.71
CA THR A 241 7.33 -0.27 -25.08
C THR A 241 5.83 -0.50 -25.06
N ILE A 242 5.06 0.49 -25.52
CA ILE A 242 3.59 0.38 -25.62
C ILE A 242 3.25 0.30 -27.10
N THR A 243 2.42 -0.69 -27.47
CA THR A 243 2.01 -0.92 -28.86
C THR A 243 0.49 -1.05 -28.91
N ASP A 244 -0.15 -0.29 -29.78
CA ASP A 244 -1.57 -0.41 -30.11
C ASP A 244 -1.78 -0.98 -31.53
N GLN A 245 -3.04 -1.27 -31.87
CA GLN A 245 -3.42 -1.84 -33.15
C GLN A 245 -4.10 -0.82 -34.09
N GLY A 246 -3.89 0.46 -33.83
CA GLY A 246 -4.38 1.55 -34.67
C GLY A 246 -3.50 1.85 -35.85
N ASP A 247 -3.98 2.76 -36.73
CA ASP A 247 -3.27 3.18 -37.93
C ASP A 247 -2.12 4.16 -37.63
N GLY A 248 -1.95 4.54 -36.37
CA GLY A 248 -0.97 5.54 -35.92
C GLY A 248 -1.42 6.98 -36.14
N PHE A 249 -0.52 7.94 -35.88
CA PHE A 249 -0.78 9.38 -36.02
C PHE A 249 0.50 10.20 -36.22
N ASP A 250 0.36 11.45 -36.67
CA ASP A 250 1.49 12.40 -36.77
C ASP A 250 1.85 12.93 -35.36
N TRP A 251 2.70 12.17 -34.69
CA TRP A 251 3.14 12.42 -33.31
C TRP A 251 4.12 13.58 -33.14
N HIS A 252 4.77 14.02 -34.23
CA HIS A 252 5.78 15.08 -34.16
C HIS A 252 5.22 16.37 -33.58
N LYS A 253 3.97 16.68 -33.85
CA LYS A 253 3.27 17.85 -33.36
C LYS A 253 2.98 17.83 -31.84
N PHE A 254 3.06 16.66 -31.20
CA PHE A 254 2.72 16.46 -29.80
C PHE A 254 3.93 16.30 -28.88
N LEU A 255 5.15 16.23 -29.43
CA LEU A 255 6.40 16.06 -28.65
C LEU A 255 6.88 17.35 -27.98
N THR A 256 6.44 18.51 -28.45
CA THR A 256 6.81 19.81 -27.94
C THR A 256 5.59 20.52 -27.34
N PHE A 257 5.83 21.25 -26.25
CA PHE A 257 4.79 22.07 -25.65
C PHE A 257 4.46 23.22 -26.60
N ASP A 258 3.21 23.29 -27.05
CA ASP A 258 2.70 24.36 -27.89
C ASP A 258 1.90 25.34 -27.01
N PRO A 259 2.34 26.60 -26.88
CA PRO A 259 1.65 27.61 -26.08
C PRO A 259 0.20 27.87 -26.55
N GLU A 260 -0.12 27.68 -27.81
CA GLU A 260 -1.48 27.86 -28.33
C GLU A 260 -2.42 26.77 -27.82
N ARG A 261 -1.89 25.58 -27.48
CA ARG A 261 -2.62 24.46 -26.88
C ARG A 261 -2.58 24.45 -25.34
N ALA A 262 -1.94 25.45 -24.72
CA ALA A 262 -1.82 25.52 -23.27
C ALA A 262 -3.19 25.57 -22.54
N PHE A 263 -4.21 26.07 -23.23
CA PHE A 263 -5.57 26.18 -22.71
C PHE A 263 -6.52 25.06 -23.17
N ASP A 264 -6.06 24.16 -24.03
CA ASP A 264 -6.86 23.03 -24.47
C ASP A 264 -7.00 21.98 -23.36
N PRO A 265 -8.19 21.37 -23.18
CA PRO A 265 -8.43 20.35 -22.16
C PRO A 265 -7.65 19.05 -22.42
N ASN A 266 -7.12 18.85 -23.63
CA ASN A 266 -6.41 17.65 -24.06
C ASN A 266 -5.11 17.99 -24.83
N GLY A 267 -4.32 16.97 -25.24
CA GLY A 267 -3.16 17.13 -26.15
C GLY A 267 -1.84 17.52 -25.49
N ARG A 268 -1.79 17.58 -24.15
CA ARG A 268 -0.58 17.88 -23.37
C ARG A 268 0.10 16.61 -22.81
N GLY A 269 -0.61 15.49 -22.75
CA GLY A 269 -0.13 14.27 -22.09
C GLY A 269 1.21 13.79 -22.60
N ILE A 270 1.41 13.71 -23.93
CA ILE A 270 2.68 13.24 -24.53
C ILE A 270 3.85 14.18 -24.18
N ALA A 271 3.66 15.51 -24.33
CA ALA A 271 4.70 16.48 -24.00
C ALA A 271 5.03 16.49 -22.50
N MET A 272 4.02 16.40 -21.64
CA MET A 272 4.18 16.33 -20.18
C MET A 272 4.87 15.03 -19.76
N ALA A 273 4.46 13.87 -20.30
CA ALA A 273 5.11 12.60 -20.07
C ALA A 273 6.59 12.65 -20.44
N LYS A 274 6.90 13.20 -21.61
CA LYS A 274 8.29 13.38 -22.06
C LYS A 274 9.11 14.29 -21.16
N MET A 275 8.53 15.39 -20.68
CA MET A 275 9.27 16.37 -19.84
C MET A 275 9.44 15.92 -18.41
N MET A 276 8.45 15.26 -17.84
CA MET A 276 8.39 15.03 -16.39
C MET A 276 8.63 13.58 -15.99
N SER A 277 8.20 12.61 -16.80
CA SER A 277 8.13 11.21 -16.38
C SER A 277 9.23 10.33 -16.93
N PHE A 278 9.80 10.68 -18.09
CA PHE A 278 10.75 9.81 -18.79
C PHE A 278 12.05 10.54 -19.17
N SER A 279 13.16 9.81 -19.10
CA SER A 279 14.47 10.30 -19.56
C SER A 279 14.49 10.45 -21.08
N SER A 280 13.80 9.55 -21.80
CA SER A 280 13.52 9.67 -23.24
C SER A 280 12.13 9.12 -23.56
N LEU A 281 11.53 9.68 -24.61
CA LEU A 281 10.25 9.23 -25.16
C LEU A 281 10.28 9.38 -26.66
N GLU A 282 10.07 8.29 -27.37
CA GLU A 282 10.14 8.21 -28.83
C GLU A 282 8.97 7.38 -29.38
N TYR A 283 8.35 7.87 -30.46
CA TYR A 283 7.39 7.09 -31.23
C TYR A 283 8.10 6.45 -32.44
N ILE A 284 7.71 5.23 -32.76
CA ILE A 284 8.33 4.45 -33.85
C ILE A 284 7.33 4.24 -34.97
N GLY A 285 7.83 4.27 -36.22
CA GLY A 285 7.04 3.97 -37.38
C GLY A 285 5.94 4.99 -37.64
N ASN A 286 4.71 4.53 -37.80
CA ASN A 286 3.52 5.37 -38.02
C ASN A 286 2.93 5.97 -36.74
N GLY A 287 3.50 5.70 -35.56
CA GLY A 287 3.08 6.28 -34.30
C GLY A 287 2.18 5.39 -33.42
N ASN A 288 2.03 4.12 -33.76
CA ASN A 288 1.32 3.11 -32.96
C ASN A 288 2.24 2.34 -31.99
N VAL A 289 3.51 2.70 -31.94
CA VAL A 289 4.49 2.18 -30.98
C VAL A 289 5.17 3.37 -30.30
N VAL A 290 5.16 3.40 -28.97
CA VAL A 290 5.91 4.37 -28.19
C VAL A 290 6.88 3.66 -27.25
N VAL A 291 8.12 4.16 -27.22
CA VAL A 291 9.19 3.71 -26.31
C VAL A 291 9.50 4.82 -25.34
N ALA A 292 9.35 4.53 -24.06
CA ALA A 292 9.62 5.44 -22.95
C ALA A 292 10.67 4.85 -22.01
N THR A 293 11.72 5.61 -21.70
CA THR A 293 12.85 5.15 -20.88
C THR A 293 12.90 5.93 -19.57
N VAL A 294 13.12 5.23 -18.46
CA VAL A 294 13.40 5.78 -17.14
C VAL A 294 14.83 5.40 -16.75
N ALA A 295 15.69 6.37 -16.46
CA ALA A 295 17.03 6.11 -15.93
C ALA A 295 16.92 5.63 -14.47
N THR A 296 17.73 4.63 -14.10
CA THR A 296 17.74 4.04 -12.74
C THR A 296 18.93 4.50 -11.91
N VAL A 297 19.80 5.36 -12.46
CA VAL A 297 20.99 5.92 -11.79
C VAL A 297 20.87 7.44 -11.69
#